data_85a68d0ed8737d2019d0274b936580f3
#
_entry.id   85a68d0ed8737d2019d0274b936580f3
#
_cell.length_a   1.000
_cell.length_b   1.000
_cell.length_c   1.000
_cell.angle_alpha   90.00
_cell.angle_beta   90.00
_cell.angle_gamma   90.00
#
_symmetry.space_group_name_H-M   'P 1'
#
loop_
_entity.id
_entity.type
_entity.pdbx_description
1 polymer ?
#
loop_
_entity_poly.entity_id
_entity_poly.type
_entity_poly.pdbx_seq_one_letter_code
_entity_poly.pdbx_strand_id
1 'polypeptide(L)'
;MRISFHGQSCVCIETAEGKHLLIDPFITGNPLSDLDPDTVPCDVILLTHGHGDHIGDTERIAHRTHPLIISTVELADYFSEKGFRTHGMQPGG
;
A
#
# COMPACT_ATOMS: atom_id res chain seq x y z
N MET A 1 -4.36 12.88 -13.35
CA MET A 1 -4.05 12.23 -12.05
C MET A 1 -5.21 12.46 -11.11
N ARG A 2 -5.58 11.46 -10.36
CA ARG A 2 -6.69 11.55 -9.42
C ARG A 2 -6.22 11.05 -8.05
N ILE A 3 -6.50 11.84 -6.99
CA ILE A 3 -6.12 11.51 -5.62
C ILE A 3 -7.38 11.42 -4.79
N SER A 4 -7.54 10.33 -4.04
CA SER A 4 -8.69 10.16 -3.15
C SER A 4 -8.23 9.70 -1.77
N PHE A 5 -8.91 10.17 -0.73
CA PHE A 5 -8.65 9.85 0.65
C PHE A 5 -9.72 8.90 1.17
N HIS A 6 -9.28 7.85 1.87
CA HIS A 6 -10.17 6.77 2.31
C HIS A 6 -10.07 6.54 3.82
N GLY A 7 -9.90 7.61 4.57
CA GLY A 7 -9.82 7.59 6.03
C GLY A 7 -8.40 7.38 6.54
N GLN A 8 -8.11 7.98 7.66
CA GLN A 8 -6.79 7.97 8.30
C GLN A 8 -5.71 8.30 7.28
N SER A 9 -4.70 7.45 7.12
CA SER A 9 -3.61 7.70 6.17
C SER A 9 -3.78 6.99 4.83
N CYS A 10 -4.92 6.35 4.60
CA CYS A 10 -5.13 5.60 3.35
C CYS A 10 -5.44 6.55 2.20
N VAL A 11 -4.58 6.58 1.20
CA VAL A 11 -4.71 7.45 0.03
C VAL A 11 -4.54 6.61 -1.24
N CYS A 12 -5.41 6.86 -2.22
CA CYS A 12 -5.30 6.27 -3.55
C CYS A 12 -4.89 7.34 -4.55
N ILE A 13 -3.95 7.03 -5.42
CA ILE A 13 -3.55 7.89 -6.51
C ILE A 13 -3.68 7.10 -7.81
N GLU A 14 -4.43 7.64 -8.77
CA GLU A 14 -4.50 7.11 -10.11
C GLU A 14 -3.76 8.07 -11.04
N THR A 15 -2.74 7.56 -11.74
CA THR A 15 -1.94 8.38 -12.65
C THR A 15 -2.65 8.55 -13.99
N ALA A 16 -2.15 9.48 -14.81
CA ALA A 16 -2.69 9.71 -16.14
C ALA A 16 -2.58 8.48 -17.04
N GLU A 17 -1.64 7.58 -16.74
CA GLU A 17 -1.44 6.34 -17.50
C GLU A 17 -2.28 5.18 -16.99
N GLY A 18 -3.13 5.41 -16.02
CA GLY A 18 -3.99 4.38 -15.46
C GLY A 18 -3.34 3.50 -14.40
N LYS A 19 -2.18 3.89 -13.87
CA LYS A 19 -1.53 3.18 -12.77
C LYS A 19 -2.15 3.57 -11.46
N HIS A 20 -2.21 2.61 -10.52
CA HIS A 20 -2.83 2.81 -9.21
C HIS A 20 -1.78 2.67 -8.11
N LEU A 21 -1.67 3.70 -7.27
CA LEU A 21 -0.78 3.74 -6.12
C LEU A 21 -1.62 3.81 -4.85
N LEU A 22 -1.39 2.88 -3.93
CA LEU A 22 -2.01 2.92 -2.60
C LEU A 22 -0.97 3.33 -1.57
N ILE A 23 -1.33 4.29 -0.73
CA ILE A 23 -0.50 4.72 0.38
C ILE A 23 -1.17 4.28 1.67
N ASP A 24 -0.44 3.51 2.48
CA ASP A 24 -0.89 3.03 3.80
C ASP A 24 -2.31 2.43 3.76
N PRO A 25 -2.52 1.31 3.04
CA PRO A 25 -3.86 0.79 2.81
C PRO A 25 -4.46 0.14 4.07
N PHE A 26 -5.01 0.97 4.93
CA PHE A 26 -5.80 0.53 6.09
C PHE A 26 -7.27 0.53 5.67
N ILE A 27 -7.74 -0.63 5.20
CA ILE A 27 -9.09 -0.77 4.63
C ILE A 27 -9.99 -1.58 5.56
N THR A 28 -9.57 -2.78 5.93
CA THR A 28 -10.36 -3.66 6.80
C THR A 28 -10.42 -3.07 8.20
N GLY A 29 -11.65 -2.89 8.73
CA GLY A 29 -11.84 -2.33 10.05
C GLY A 29 -11.75 -0.80 10.10
N ASN A 30 -11.54 -0.14 8.97
CA ASN A 30 -11.53 1.31 8.90
C ASN A 30 -12.94 1.80 8.56
N PRO A 31 -13.67 2.40 9.52
CA PRO A 31 -15.07 2.79 9.28
C PRO A 31 -15.20 3.94 8.27
N LEU A 32 -14.11 4.63 7.97
CA LEU A 32 -14.11 5.74 7.01
C LEU A 32 -13.73 5.31 5.61
N SER A 33 -13.30 4.05 5.42
CA SER A 33 -12.89 3.56 4.11
C SER A 33 -14.07 2.96 3.35
N ASP A 34 -14.15 3.31 2.08
CA ASP A 34 -15.12 2.74 1.13
C ASP A 34 -14.46 1.73 0.19
N LEU A 35 -13.19 1.40 0.40
CA LEU A 35 -12.46 0.46 -0.45
C LEU A 35 -12.65 -0.97 0.01
N ASP A 36 -12.53 -1.89 -0.94
CA ASP A 36 -12.57 -3.32 -0.68
C ASP A 36 -11.19 -3.89 -1.01
N PRO A 37 -10.48 -4.50 -0.03
CA PRO A 37 -9.14 -5.03 -0.27
C PRO A 37 -9.12 -6.18 -1.28
N ASP A 38 -10.27 -6.80 -1.53
CA ASP A 38 -10.35 -7.90 -2.49
C ASP A 38 -10.61 -7.43 -3.93
N THR A 39 -10.90 -6.14 -4.13
CA THR A 39 -11.22 -5.62 -5.46
C THR A 39 -10.42 -4.38 -5.85
N VAL A 40 -9.82 -3.67 -4.89
CA VAL A 40 -9.10 -2.43 -5.18
C VAL A 40 -7.92 -2.69 -6.13
N PRO A 41 -7.80 -1.92 -7.22
CA PRO A 41 -6.64 -2.08 -8.13
C PRO A 41 -5.40 -1.48 -7.48
N CYS A 42 -4.24 -2.10 -7.74
CA CYS A 42 -3.00 -1.63 -7.15
C CYS A 42 -1.79 -2.07 -7.96
N ASP A 43 -0.98 -1.12 -8.38
CA ASP A 43 0.29 -1.38 -9.06
C ASP A 43 1.48 -1.15 -8.14
N VAL A 44 1.35 -0.23 -7.19
CA VAL A 44 2.39 0.11 -6.21
C VAL A 44 1.73 0.37 -4.86
N ILE A 45 2.36 -0.12 -3.79
CA ILE A 45 1.98 0.19 -2.42
C ILE A 45 3.12 0.97 -1.77
N LEU A 46 2.80 2.11 -1.18
CA LEU A 46 3.76 2.90 -0.42
C LEU A 46 3.36 2.84 1.06
N LEU A 47 4.29 2.35 1.90
CA LEU A 47 4.08 2.27 3.34
C LEU A 47 4.97 3.31 4.02
N THR A 48 4.37 4.23 4.76
CA THR A 48 5.10 5.31 5.41
C THR A 48 5.63 4.89 6.78
N HIS A 49 5.00 3.91 7.43
CA HIS A 49 5.48 3.37 8.70
C HIS A 49 4.85 2.00 8.94
N GLY A 50 5.39 1.26 9.90
CA GLY A 50 5.11 -0.15 10.11
C GLY A 50 4.09 -0.49 11.18
N HIS A 51 3.12 0.39 11.42
CA HIS A 51 2.05 0.07 12.35
C HIS A 51 1.05 -0.90 11.72
N GLY A 52 0.45 -1.75 12.52
CA GLY A 52 -0.51 -2.74 12.04
C GLY A 52 -1.66 -2.11 11.26
N ASP A 53 -2.08 -0.90 11.63
CA ASP A 53 -3.13 -0.17 10.94
C ASP A 53 -2.78 0.13 9.48
N HIS A 54 -1.49 0.28 9.20
CA HIS A 54 -1.02 0.69 7.88
C HIS A 54 -0.59 -0.47 7.00
N ILE A 55 -0.27 -1.62 7.60
CA ILE A 55 0.12 -2.81 6.84
C ILE A 55 -0.98 -3.86 6.80
N GLY A 56 -2.11 -3.60 7.49
CA GLY A 56 -3.15 -4.60 7.71
C GLY A 56 -3.64 -5.30 6.46
N ASP A 57 -3.87 -4.55 5.39
CA ASP A 57 -4.38 -5.14 4.14
C ASP A 57 -3.29 -5.29 3.07
N THR A 58 -2.04 -4.91 3.38
CA THR A 58 -0.97 -4.91 2.38
C THR A 58 -0.74 -6.31 1.82
N GLU A 59 -0.60 -7.32 2.67
CA GLU A 59 -0.36 -8.68 2.21
C GLU A 59 -1.55 -9.21 1.40
N ARG A 60 -2.77 -8.91 1.84
CA ARG A 60 -3.98 -9.36 1.16
C ARG A 60 -4.08 -8.78 -0.24
N ILE A 61 -3.83 -7.48 -0.38
CA ILE A 61 -3.82 -6.82 -1.68
C ILE A 61 -2.66 -7.31 -2.52
N ALA A 62 -1.48 -7.47 -1.92
CA ALA A 62 -0.28 -7.88 -2.65
C ALA A 62 -0.36 -9.30 -3.21
N HIS A 63 -1.00 -10.21 -2.49
CA HIS A 63 -1.22 -11.58 -3.00
C HIS A 63 -2.07 -11.58 -4.26
N ARG A 64 -3.00 -10.63 -4.38
CA ARG A 64 -3.91 -10.55 -5.52
C ARG A 64 -3.33 -9.77 -6.68
N THR A 65 -2.67 -8.64 -6.41
CA THR A 65 -2.27 -7.68 -7.45
C THR A 65 -0.78 -7.72 -7.79
N HIS A 66 0.04 -8.32 -6.94
CA HIS A 66 1.50 -8.41 -7.10
C HIS A 66 2.16 -7.05 -7.35
N PRO A 67 1.90 -6.05 -6.50
CA PRO A 67 2.45 -4.71 -6.70
C PRO A 67 3.91 -4.63 -6.28
N LEU A 68 4.57 -3.52 -6.63
CA LEU A 68 5.83 -3.15 -6.01
C LEU A 68 5.53 -2.49 -4.66
N ILE A 69 6.15 -2.97 -3.58
CA ILE A 69 5.97 -2.41 -2.24
C ILE A 69 7.17 -1.51 -1.93
N ILE A 70 6.91 -0.22 -1.72
CA ILE A 70 7.93 0.75 -1.35
C ILE A 70 7.73 1.13 0.11
N SER A 71 8.78 0.98 0.93
CA SER A 71 8.68 1.20 2.37
C SER A 71 10.05 1.48 2.96
N THR A 72 10.12 1.60 4.30
CA THR A 72 11.42 1.62 4.97
C THR A 72 12.16 0.31 4.72
N VAL A 73 13.48 0.31 4.95
CA VAL A 73 14.31 -0.88 4.70
C VAL A 73 13.82 -2.07 5.53
N GLU A 74 13.46 -1.85 6.79
CA GLU A 74 12.99 -2.94 7.67
C GLU A 74 11.72 -3.58 7.14
N LEU A 75 10.76 -2.77 6.70
CA LEU A 75 9.52 -3.30 6.13
C LEU A 75 9.75 -3.95 4.78
N ALA A 76 10.63 -3.39 3.97
CA ALA A 76 10.97 -3.98 2.68
C ALA A 76 11.54 -5.37 2.86
N ASP A 77 12.45 -5.56 3.83
CA ASP A 77 13.00 -6.86 4.14
C ASP A 77 11.92 -7.84 4.58
N TYR A 78 10.99 -7.38 5.43
CA TYR A 78 9.89 -8.21 5.90
C TYR A 78 9.05 -8.75 4.74
N PHE A 79 8.67 -7.86 3.81
CA PHE A 79 7.86 -8.28 2.67
C PHE A 79 8.66 -9.06 1.62
N SER A 80 9.94 -8.75 1.46
CA SER A 80 10.81 -9.47 0.55
C SER A 80 10.94 -10.94 0.95
N GLU A 81 11.05 -11.22 2.25
CA GLU A 81 11.11 -12.58 2.77
C GLU A 81 9.83 -13.35 2.50
N LYS A 82 8.72 -12.67 2.31
CA LYS A 82 7.43 -13.28 1.95
C LYS A 82 7.25 -13.45 0.44
N GLY A 83 8.25 -13.07 -0.35
CA GLY A 83 8.23 -13.25 -1.80
C GLY A 83 7.66 -12.09 -2.61
N PHE A 84 7.41 -10.94 -1.98
CA PHE A 84 6.91 -9.77 -2.68
C PHE A 84 8.05 -8.94 -3.28
N ARG A 85 7.75 -8.20 -4.36
CA ARG A 85 8.71 -7.24 -4.91
C ARG A 85 8.73 -6.01 -4.01
N THR A 86 9.92 -5.60 -3.60
CA THR A 86 10.06 -4.50 -2.64
C THR A 86 11.15 -3.54 -3.05
N HIS A 87 11.04 -2.30 -2.57
CA HIS A 87 12.07 -1.29 -2.65
C HIS A 87 12.16 -0.57 -1.32
N GLY A 88 13.30 -0.68 -0.65
CA GLY A 88 13.52 -0.03 0.64
C GLY A 88 14.01 1.39 0.46
N MET A 89 13.43 2.32 1.22
CA MET A 89 13.87 3.71 1.24
C MET A 89 14.50 4.03 2.58
N GLN A 90 15.58 4.81 2.55
CA GLN A 90 16.21 5.32 3.76
C GLN A 90 15.65 6.70 4.07
N PRO A 91 15.56 7.08 5.36
CA PRO A 91 15.15 8.43 5.74
C PRO A 91 16.00 9.48 5.04
N GLY A 92 15.35 10.45 4.41
CA GLY A 92 16.03 11.53 3.71
C GLY A 92 16.53 11.16 2.31
N GLY A 93 16.28 9.94 1.87
CA GLY A 93 16.75 9.49 0.56
C GLY A 93 15.66 9.37 -0.49
#